data_6cd926abc78a919d415b21f7d95c0f13
#
_entry.id   6cd926abc78a919d415b21f7d95c0f13
#
_cell.length_a   1.000
_cell.length_b   1.000
_cell.length_c   1.000
_cell.angle_alpha   90.00
_cell.angle_beta   90.00
_cell.angle_gamma   90.00
#
_symmetry.space_group_name_H-M   'P 1'
#
loop_
_entity.id
_entity.type
_entity.pdbx_description
1 polymer ?
#
loop_
_entity_poly.entity_id
_entity_poly.type
_entity_poly.pdbx_seq_one_letter_code
_entity_poly.pdbx_strand_id
1 'polypeptide(L)'
;MDTVDGYLAEILAAIRPLAPRRLSLEDADGGVLAEDITAQWPLPPFDNSGMDGYAVRASDTAAATPGAPVTLPVNGEVAAGDTAEHELAPGSCLRIMTGAPLPSGADAVVPVELTDGGTTRVAIGQPVAAGDSVRRAGGDAAPGDVLLAAGIRLGPVPLGLLAAAGRASVLARPRPRVCVFSTGNELAAPGTPIARGRIWESNSFMLASAARQAGADAGRRPSVPDDPDQVLALIEDAAGLADLLVTSGGVSMGGEHDAVKAALQRLGTVRFRKVAMQPGMPQGFGVVGKDSTPILTLPGNPVSAFVSFRLFVRPALRALQGTTDDHQRTARAVLTAPLRSPTGKRSFLRGVLGNDNTEITPLSGQASHQLAALARANALIVVPEQVISMQQGDVAEVISLDD
;
A
#
# COMPACT_ATOMS: atom_id res chain seq x y z
N MET A 1 -12.62 -18.74 26.37
CA MET A 1 -11.71 -18.19 25.37
C MET A 1 -12.54 -17.31 24.46
N ASP A 2 -12.00 -16.14 24.11
CA ASP A 2 -12.65 -15.24 23.17
C ASP A 2 -12.51 -15.77 21.74
N THR A 3 -13.48 -15.52 20.88
CA THR A 3 -13.34 -15.86 19.45
C THR A 3 -12.36 -14.89 18.77
N VAL A 4 -11.79 -15.30 17.65
CA VAL A 4 -10.90 -14.43 16.84
C VAL A 4 -11.63 -13.15 16.44
N ASP A 5 -12.86 -13.28 15.93
CA ASP A 5 -13.65 -12.15 15.46
C ASP A 5 -14.10 -11.23 16.61
N GLY A 6 -14.46 -11.80 17.77
CA GLY A 6 -14.83 -11.02 18.94
C GLY A 6 -13.67 -10.20 19.51
N TYR A 7 -12.46 -10.78 19.53
CA TYR A 7 -11.26 -10.08 19.96
C TYR A 7 -10.85 -8.97 18.97
N LEU A 8 -10.93 -9.23 17.66
CA LEU A 8 -10.72 -8.22 16.64
C LEU A 8 -11.72 -7.06 16.76
N ALA A 9 -13.00 -7.37 16.96
CA ALA A 9 -14.02 -6.34 17.15
C ALA A 9 -13.77 -5.45 18.37
N GLU A 10 -13.29 -6.02 19.50
CA GLU A 10 -12.88 -5.25 20.69
C GLU A 10 -11.74 -4.27 20.36
N ILE A 11 -10.72 -4.73 19.62
CA ILE A 11 -9.60 -3.89 19.20
C ILE A 11 -10.09 -2.74 18.31
N LEU A 12 -10.86 -3.05 17.28
CA LEU A 12 -11.34 -2.05 16.31
C LEU A 12 -12.27 -1.02 16.95
N ALA A 13 -13.08 -1.42 17.92
CA ALA A 13 -13.95 -0.51 18.66
C ALA A 13 -13.19 0.54 19.49
N ALA A 14 -11.98 0.20 19.94
CA ALA A 14 -11.12 1.10 20.72
C ALA A 14 -10.23 2.01 19.87
N ILE A 15 -9.99 1.67 18.62
CA ILE A 15 -9.14 2.45 17.71
C ILE A 15 -9.93 3.57 17.03
N ARG A 16 -9.34 4.74 16.99
CA ARG A 16 -9.88 5.90 16.27
C ARG A 16 -8.97 6.24 15.09
N PRO A 17 -9.54 6.58 13.92
CA PRO A 17 -8.75 7.07 12.80
C PRO A 17 -7.92 8.29 13.20
N LEU A 18 -6.70 8.37 12.68
CA LEU A 18 -5.85 9.54 12.85
C LEU A 18 -6.55 10.78 12.27
N ALA A 19 -6.37 11.91 12.93
CA ALA A 19 -6.93 13.16 12.43
C ALA A 19 -6.29 13.53 11.06
N PRO A 20 -7.11 13.90 10.05
CA PRO A 20 -6.57 14.38 8.80
C PRO A 20 -5.89 15.73 9.00
N ARG A 21 -4.83 15.97 8.24
CA ARG A 21 -4.08 17.24 8.25
C ARG A 21 -3.63 17.59 6.84
N ARG A 22 -3.35 18.89 6.60
CA ARG A 22 -2.80 19.33 5.33
C ARG A 22 -1.35 18.83 5.25
N LEU A 23 -1.05 18.06 4.23
CA LEU A 23 0.25 17.46 3.97
C LEU A 23 0.77 17.90 2.59
N SER A 24 2.08 18.11 2.45
CA SER A 24 2.71 18.17 1.12
C SER A 24 2.49 16.86 0.38
N LEU A 25 2.69 16.83 -0.95
CA LEU A 25 2.57 15.58 -1.69
C LEU A 25 3.60 14.53 -1.24
N GLU A 26 4.79 14.97 -0.85
CA GLU A 26 5.86 14.09 -0.34
C GLU A 26 5.47 13.47 1.01
N ASP A 27 4.93 14.28 1.94
CA ASP A 27 4.50 13.80 3.26
C ASP A 27 3.20 12.98 3.18
N ALA A 28 2.41 13.15 2.12
CA ALA A 28 1.15 12.45 1.91
C ALA A 28 1.35 11.03 1.34
N ASP A 29 2.55 10.68 0.88
CA ASP A 29 2.84 9.34 0.34
C ASP A 29 2.53 8.24 1.34
N GLY A 30 1.72 7.25 0.89
CA GLY A 30 1.23 6.15 1.71
C GLY A 30 0.14 6.52 2.72
N GLY A 31 -0.23 7.81 2.81
CA GLY A 31 -1.38 8.30 3.58
C GLY A 31 -2.71 7.99 2.92
N VAL A 32 -3.81 8.42 3.54
CA VAL A 32 -5.17 8.23 3.01
C VAL A 32 -5.84 9.58 2.83
N LEU A 33 -6.28 9.86 1.61
CA LEU A 33 -6.96 11.11 1.24
C LEU A 33 -8.23 11.31 2.08
N ALA A 34 -8.42 12.50 2.62
CA ALA A 34 -9.55 12.82 3.50
C ALA A 34 -10.52 13.86 2.91
N GLU A 35 -10.32 14.24 1.65
CA GLU A 35 -11.18 15.13 0.88
C GLU A 35 -11.33 14.60 -0.55
N ASP A 36 -12.42 14.94 -1.23
CA ASP A 36 -12.52 14.70 -2.67
C ASP A 36 -11.69 15.74 -3.41
N ILE A 37 -10.96 15.30 -4.41
CA ILE A 37 -10.17 16.19 -5.28
C ILE A 37 -10.88 16.35 -6.60
N THR A 38 -11.24 17.58 -6.91
CA THR A 38 -11.82 17.96 -8.20
C THR A 38 -10.78 18.70 -9.05
N ALA A 39 -10.86 18.52 -10.36
CA ALA A 39 -10.08 19.28 -11.33
C ALA A 39 -10.46 20.77 -11.25
N GLN A 40 -9.51 21.63 -10.99
CA GLN A 40 -9.71 23.09 -11.04
C GLN A 40 -9.44 23.66 -12.44
N TRP A 41 -8.60 22.97 -13.19
CA TRP A 41 -8.17 23.29 -14.53
C TRP A 41 -8.38 22.06 -15.42
N PRO A 42 -8.55 22.26 -16.74
CA PRO A 42 -8.60 21.13 -17.66
C PRO A 42 -7.25 20.34 -17.64
N LEU A 43 -7.32 19.04 -17.84
CA LEU A 43 -6.19 18.15 -18.03
C LEU A 43 -6.28 17.50 -19.42
N PRO A 44 -5.32 17.76 -20.34
CA PRO A 44 -4.26 18.76 -20.24
C PRO A 44 -4.82 20.20 -20.22
N PRO A 45 -4.02 21.21 -19.80
CA PRO A 45 -4.52 22.59 -19.62
C PRO A 45 -4.76 23.35 -20.93
N PHE A 46 -4.23 22.91 -22.04
CA PHE A 46 -4.38 23.49 -23.37
C PHE A 46 -4.34 22.42 -24.45
N ASP A 47 -4.84 22.74 -25.66
CA ASP A 47 -4.69 21.90 -26.84
C ASP A 47 -3.21 21.77 -27.18
N ASN A 48 -2.71 20.55 -27.35
CA ASN A 48 -1.31 20.31 -27.63
C ASN A 48 -1.10 19.17 -28.62
N SER A 49 0.08 19.14 -29.21
CA SER A 49 0.45 18.04 -30.12
C SER A 49 0.58 16.71 -29.42
N GLY A 50 -0.04 15.68 -29.98
CA GLY A 50 0.13 14.29 -29.55
C GLY A 50 1.39 13.62 -30.12
N MET A 51 2.00 14.20 -31.15
CA MET A 51 3.12 13.62 -31.91
C MET A 51 4.12 14.72 -32.29
N ASP A 52 5.36 14.32 -32.58
CA ASP A 52 6.30 15.18 -33.27
C ASP A 52 5.91 15.25 -34.75
N GLY A 53 5.90 16.44 -35.32
CA GLY A 53 5.45 16.61 -36.68
C GLY A 53 5.22 18.03 -37.11
N TYR A 54 4.13 18.29 -37.82
CA TYR A 54 3.79 19.58 -38.38
C TYR A 54 2.34 19.96 -38.07
N ALA A 55 2.16 21.08 -37.38
CA ALA A 55 0.85 21.68 -37.18
C ALA A 55 0.35 22.24 -38.49
N VAL A 56 -0.85 21.84 -38.90
CA VAL A 56 -1.46 22.17 -40.18
C VAL A 56 -2.92 22.56 -40.03
N ARG A 57 -3.52 23.15 -41.05
CA ARG A 57 -4.96 23.06 -41.29
C ARG A 57 -5.21 21.76 -42.04
N ALA A 58 -6.09 20.93 -41.57
CA ALA A 58 -6.44 19.67 -42.21
C ALA A 58 -6.87 19.88 -43.69
N SER A 59 -7.60 20.96 -43.95
CA SER A 59 -8.00 21.35 -45.33
C SER A 59 -6.83 21.54 -46.29
N ASP A 60 -5.67 21.99 -45.80
CA ASP A 60 -4.50 22.22 -46.65
C ASP A 60 -3.79 20.91 -47.05
N THR A 61 -4.14 19.79 -46.38
CA THR A 61 -3.60 18.45 -46.70
C THR A 61 -4.59 17.56 -47.48
N ALA A 62 -5.82 18.02 -47.70
CA ALA A 62 -6.91 17.19 -48.22
C ALA A 62 -6.62 16.53 -49.59
N ALA A 63 -5.76 17.13 -50.42
CA ALA A 63 -5.38 16.60 -51.73
C ALA A 63 -4.14 15.68 -51.68
N ALA A 64 -3.53 15.47 -50.48
CA ALA A 64 -2.30 14.69 -50.33
C ALA A 64 -2.54 13.19 -50.62
N THR A 65 -1.65 12.61 -51.44
CA THR A 65 -1.61 11.15 -51.67
C THR A 65 -0.12 10.73 -51.74
N PRO A 66 0.20 9.44 -51.51
CA PRO A 66 1.59 8.97 -51.63
C PRO A 66 2.24 9.23 -52.98
N GLY A 67 1.44 9.25 -54.07
CA GLY A 67 1.93 9.51 -55.43
C GLY A 67 1.90 11.01 -55.82
N ALA A 68 1.22 11.87 -55.04
CA ALA A 68 1.10 13.30 -55.25
C ALA A 68 1.05 14.02 -53.92
N PRO A 69 2.19 14.15 -53.19
CA PRO A 69 2.21 14.79 -51.87
C PRO A 69 1.91 16.29 -51.97
N VAL A 70 1.25 16.83 -50.96
CA VAL A 70 1.08 18.26 -50.78
C VAL A 70 2.35 18.82 -50.15
N THR A 71 2.90 19.92 -50.71
CA THR A 71 4.12 20.53 -50.16
C THR A 71 3.79 21.88 -49.53
N LEU A 72 4.01 22.00 -48.22
CA LEU A 72 3.79 23.24 -47.47
C LEU A 72 5.10 23.91 -47.04
N PRO A 73 5.21 25.25 -47.04
CA PRO A 73 6.32 25.96 -46.41
C PRO A 73 6.25 25.78 -44.88
N VAL A 74 7.43 25.55 -44.27
CA VAL A 74 7.60 25.48 -42.81
C VAL A 74 7.98 26.87 -42.28
N ASN A 75 7.06 27.55 -41.60
CA ASN A 75 7.22 28.94 -41.18
C ASN A 75 7.75 29.12 -39.75
N GLY A 76 8.27 28.08 -39.17
CA GLY A 76 8.85 28.08 -37.82
C GLY A 76 8.66 26.77 -37.06
N GLU A 77 8.98 26.81 -35.82
CA GLU A 77 8.92 25.64 -34.92
C GLU A 77 8.26 26.02 -33.57
N VAL A 78 7.46 25.12 -33.00
CA VAL A 78 6.83 25.26 -31.68
C VAL A 78 7.35 24.11 -30.80
N ALA A 79 8.11 24.46 -29.78
CA ALA A 79 8.67 23.50 -28.85
C ALA A 79 7.72 23.27 -27.66
N ALA A 80 7.89 22.13 -26.98
CA ALA A 80 7.23 21.92 -25.69
C ALA A 80 7.73 22.96 -24.67
N GLY A 81 6.79 23.60 -23.96
CA GLY A 81 7.11 24.69 -23.02
C GLY A 81 7.26 26.06 -23.68
N ASP A 82 7.03 26.18 -24.97
CA ASP A 82 6.96 27.49 -25.65
C ASP A 82 5.77 28.29 -25.11
N THR A 83 6.04 29.54 -24.76
CA THR A 83 5.04 30.48 -24.21
C THR A 83 4.65 31.56 -25.23
N ALA A 84 5.26 31.58 -26.43
CA ALA A 84 4.91 32.50 -27.49
C ALA A 84 3.56 32.12 -28.13
N GLU A 85 2.77 33.10 -28.51
CA GLU A 85 1.59 32.87 -29.33
C GLU A 85 2.03 32.71 -30.81
N HIS A 86 1.72 31.53 -31.35
CA HIS A 86 1.98 31.22 -32.77
C HIS A 86 0.68 31.20 -33.54
N GLU A 87 0.68 31.82 -34.71
CA GLU A 87 -0.43 31.81 -35.65
C GLU A 87 -0.04 31.09 -36.94
N LEU A 88 -0.86 30.16 -37.38
CA LEU A 88 -0.66 29.40 -38.58
C LEU A 88 -1.35 30.10 -39.77
N ALA A 89 -0.57 30.58 -40.73
CA ALA A 89 -1.11 31.11 -41.97
C ALA A 89 -1.67 30.00 -42.89
N PRO A 90 -2.76 30.24 -43.64
CA PRO A 90 -3.27 29.29 -44.63
C PRO A 90 -2.21 28.87 -45.63
N GLY A 91 -2.18 27.59 -46.02
CA GLY A 91 -1.21 27.06 -47.00
C GLY A 91 0.22 26.95 -46.46
N SER A 92 0.42 26.97 -45.13
CA SER A 92 1.71 26.77 -44.48
C SER A 92 1.60 25.78 -43.32
N CYS A 93 2.72 25.40 -42.71
CA CYS A 93 2.78 24.60 -41.51
C CYS A 93 3.85 25.15 -40.55
N LEU A 94 3.73 24.74 -39.27
CA LEU A 94 4.75 24.95 -38.27
C LEU A 94 5.24 23.58 -37.79
N ARG A 95 6.54 23.38 -37.69
CA ARG A 95 7.09 22.20 -37.04
C ARG A 95 6.66 22.22 -35.57
N ILE A 96 6.21 21.10 -35.04
CA ILE A 96 5.70 21.04 -33.69
C ILE A 96 6.20 19.79 -32.97
N MET A 97 6.57 19.96 -31.68
CA MET A 97 7.00 18.86 -30.84
C MET A 97 5.83 18.32 -29.99
N THR A 98 5.90 17.05 -29.64
CA THR A 98 4.94 16.42 -28.73
C THR A 98 4.78 17.23 -27.44
N GLY A 99 3.55 17.54 -27.05
CA GLY A 99 3.24 18.35 -25.87
C GLY A 99 3.34 19.87 -26.08
N ALA A 100 3.80 20.33 -27.25
CA ALA A 100 3.83 21.75 -27.57
C ALA A 100 2.41 22.30 -27.80
N PRO A 101 2.10 23.57 -27.42
CA PRO A 101 0.80 24.16 -27.63
C PRO A 101 0.47 24.23 -29.13
N LEU A 102 -0.80 23.88 -29.45
CA LEU A 102 -1.26 23.93 -30.83
C LEU A 102 -1.39 25.40 -31.28
N PRO A 103 -0.74 25.82 -32.38
CA PRO A 103 -0.83 27.20 -32.89
C PRO A 103 -2.27 27.57 -33.23
N SER A 104 -2.63 28.84 -33.02
CA SER A 104 -3.92 29.33 -33.49
C SER A 104 -4.03 29.19 -35.01
N GLY A 105 -5.19 28.73 -35.50
CA GLY A 105 -5.41 28.44 -36.91
C GLY A 105 -5.01 27.03 -37.36
N ALA A 106 -4.27 26.27 -36.55
CA ALA A 106 -4.05 24.83 -36.78
C ALA A 106 -5.20 24.03 -36.15
N ASP A 107 -5.62 22.95 -36.80
CA ASP A 107 -6.66 22.05 -36.32
C ASP A 107 -6.23 20.57 -36.34
N ALA A 108 -5.03 20.26 -36.88
CA ALA A 108 -4.46 18.92 -36.91
C ALA A 108 -2.91 18.97 -36.85
N VAL A 109 -2.33 17.81 -36.51
CA VAL A 109 -0.88 17.59 -36.60
C VAL A 109 -0.61 16.42 -37.54
N VAL A 110 0.26 16.62 -38.52
CA VAL A 110 0.77 15.54 -39.36
C VAL A 110 2.00 14.96 -38.65
N PRO A 111 2.00 13.68 -38.27
CA PRO A 111 3.21 13.04 -37.72
C PRO A 111 4.38 13.11 -38.69
N VAL A 112 5.60 13.30 -38.19
CA VAL A 112 6.79 13.41 -39.02
C VAL A 112 7.00 12.20 -39.93
N GLU A 113 6.56 11.01 -39.46
CA GLU A 113 6.66 9.74 -40.20
C GLU A 113 5.81 9.69 -41.48
N LEU A 114 4.83 10.59 -41.59
CA LEU A 114 3.97 10.70 -42.78
C LEU A 114 4.46 11.79 -43.76
N THR A 115 5.69 12.25 -43.57
CA THR A 115 6.30 13.37 -44.31
C THR A 115 7.72 13.02 -44.74
N ASP A 116 8.35 13.93 -45.52
CA ASP A 116 9.77 13.85 -45.87
C ASP A 116 10.69 14.50 -44.80
N GLY A 117 10.14 15.02 -43.70
CA GLY A 117 10.90 15.67 -42.62
C GLY A 117 11.51 17.03 -42.97
N GLY A 118 11.02 17.70 -44.00
CA GLY A 118 11.57 18.95 -44.50
C GLY A 118 11.52 20.09 -43.49
N THR A 119 12.60 20.92 -43.44
CA THR A 119 12.75 22.01 -42.46
C THR A 119 12.35 23.39 -42.98
N THR A 120 12.36 23.60 -44.30
CA THR A 120 11.92 24.84 -44.95
C THR A 120 10.64 24.65 -45.75
N ARG A 121 10.45 23.47 -46.27
CA ARG A 121 9.23 22.96 -46.92
C ARG A 121 9.11 21.49 -46.57
N VAL A 122 7.90 21.03 -46.36
CA VAL A 122 7.61 19.62 -46.04
C VAL A 122 6.63 19.03 -47.05
N ALA A 123 6.92 17.84 -47.55
CA ALA A 123 6.03 17.06 -48.40
C ALA A 123 5.20 16.11 -47.56
N ILE A 124 3.88 16.26 -47.57
CA ILE A 124 2.91 15.50 -46.83
C ILE A 124 2.28 14.48 -47.75
N GLY A 125 2.48 13.19 -47.48
CA GLY A 125 2.04 12.08 -48.35
C GLY A 125 0.61 11.58 -48.10
N GLN A 126 -0.06 12.04 -47.05
CA GLN A 126 -1.41 11.60 -46.69
C GLN A 126 -2.22 12.76 -46.10
N PRO A 127 -3.53 12.83 -46.37
CA PRO A 127 -4.42 13.81 -45.71
C PRO A 127 -4.59 13.45 -44.23
N VAL A 128 -4.81 14.46 -43.42
CA VAL A 128 -5.21 14.31 -42.00
C VAL A 128 -6.56 14.96 -41.80
N ALA A 129 -7.34 14.46 -40.83
CA ALA A 129 -8.61 15.05 -40.42
C ALA A 129 -8.41 16.08 -39.31
N ALA A 130 -9.34 17.00 -39.15
CA ALA A 130 -9.32 17.94 -38.03
C ALA A 130 -9.39 17.14 -36.69
N GLY A 131 -8.48 17.46 -35.79
CA GLY A 131 -8.30 16.75 -34.52
C GLY A 131 -7.27 15.63 -34.53
N ASP A 132 -6.78 15.20 -35.70
CA ASP A 132 -5.76 14.17 -35.78
C ASP A 132 -4.49 14.60 -35.05
N SER A 133 -3.96 13.71 -34.20
CA SER A 133 -2.78 13.92 -33.36
C SER A 133 -2.80 15.17 -32.48
N VAL A 134 -4.02 15.66 -32.13
CA VAL A 134 -4.22 16.76 -31.19
C VAL A 134 -4.81 16.23 -29.88
N ARG A 135 -4.14 16.50 -28.74
CA ARG A 135 -4.69 16.29 -27.41
C ARG A 135 -5.44 17.55 -27.01
N ARG A 136 -6.75 17.41 -26.83
CA ARG A 136 -7.62 18.54 -26.47
C ARG A 136 -7.48 18.91 -25.01
N ALA A 137 -7.58 20.20 -24.71
CA ALA A 137 -7.71 20.69 -23.35
C ALA A 137 -8.89 19.97 -22.65
N GLY A 138 -8.64 19.42 -21.46
CA GLY A 138 -9.67 18.68 -20.72
C GLY A 138 -10.03 17.30 -21.28
N GLY A 139 -9.23 16.78 -22.22
CA GLY A 139 -9.49 15.47 -22.81
C GLY A 139 -9.31 14.29 -21.84
N ASP A 140 -8.60 14.48 -20.73
CA ASP A 140 -8.45 13.51 -19.63
C ASP A 140 -9.40 13.86 -18.47
N ALA A 141 -9.49 15.15 -18.09
CA ALA A 141 -10.46 15.63 -17.10
C ALA A 141 -10.84 17.10 -17.35
N ALA A 142 -12.13 17.39 -17.27
CA ALA A 142 -12.66 18.74 -17.34
C ALA A 142 -12.74 19.40 -15.95
N PRO A 143 -12.74 20.75 -15.87
CA PRO A 143 -12.96 21.45 -14.61
C PRO A 143 -14.26 20.99 -13.92
N GLY A 144 -14.16 20.61 -12.64
CA GLY A 144 -15.26 20.08 -11.85
C GLY A 144 -15.33 18.56 -11.78
N ASP A 145 -14.63 17.82 -12.65
CA ASP A 145 -14.55 16.36 -12.55
C ASP A 145 -13.86 15.92 -11.27
N VAL A 146 -14.36 14.86 -10.65
CA VAL A 146 -13.73 14.24 -9.48
C VAL A 146 -12.55 13.41 -9.95
N LEU A 147 -11.33 13.83 -9.61
CA LEU A 147 -10.10 13.15 -9.94
C LEU A 147 -9.81 11.99 -8.98
N LEU A 148 -9.98 12.24 -7.67
CA LEU A 148 -9.76 11.25 -6.61
C LEU A 148 -10.82 11.46 -5.53
N ALA A 149 -11.41 10.35 -5.06
CA ALA A 149 -12.35 10.37 -3.94
C ALA A 149 -11.63 10.28 -2.59
N ALA A 150 -12.24 10.82 -1.54
CA ALA A 150 -11.79 10.59 -0.17
C ALA A 150 -11.76 9.08 0.15
N GLY A 151 -10.80 8.67 1.00
CA GLY A 151 -10.58 7.27 1.36
C GLY A 151 -9.58 6.53 0.48
N ILE A 152 -9.17 7.10 -0.65
CA ILE A 152 -8.12 6.51 -1.50
C ILE A 152 -6.76 6.59 -0.80
N ARG A 153 -6.00 5.50 -0.82
CA ARG A 153 -4.61 5.50 -0.40
C ARG A 153 -3.75 6.21 -1.45
N LEU A 154 -2.94 7.15 -1.00
CA LEU A 154 -2.04 7.91 -1.85
C LEU A 154 -0.76 7.10 -2.11
N GLY A 155 -0.63 6.65 -3.33
CA GLY A 155 0.54 5.96 -3.88
C GLY A 155 1.02 6.68 -5.13
N PRO A 156 1.91 6.05 -5.92
CA PRO A 156 2.57 6.74 -7.04
C PRO A 156 1.61 7.39 -8.04
N VAL A 157 0.56 6.69 -8.46
CA VAL A 157 -0.38 7.18 -9.49
C VAL A 157 -1.28 8.30 -8.94
N PRO A 158 -1.95 8.16 -7.77
CA PRO A 158 -2.67 9.28 -7.15
C PRO A 158 -1.80 10.52 -6.91
N LEU A 159 -0.57 10.37 -6.43
CA LEU A 159 0.34 11.49 -6.22
C LEU A 159 0.73 12.18 -7.53
N GLY A 160 0.99 11.40 -8.59
CA GLY A 160 1.25 11.93 -9.93
C GLY A 160 0.06 12.72 -10.48
N LEU A 161 -1.16 12.21 -10.30
CA LEU A 161 -2.38 12.91 -10.71
C LEU A 161 -2.60 14.21 -9.94
N LEU A 162 -2.37 14.20 -8.61
CA LEU A 162 -2.43 15.42 -7.79
C LEU A 162 -1.45 16.49 -8.26
N ALA A 163 -0.22 16.08 -8.55
CA ALA A 163 0.81 16.98 -9.08
C ALA A 163 0.41 17.54 -10.45
N ALA A 164 -0.09 16.69 -11.37
CA ALA A 164 -0.58 17.10 -12.68
C ALA A 164 -1.80 18.05 -12.59
N ALA A 165 -2.62 17.90 -11.55
CA ALA A 165 -3.74 18.78 -11.24
C ALA A 165 -3.32 20.08 -10.50
N GLY A 166 -2.03 20.35 -10.36
CA GLY A 166 -1.49 21.56 -9.74
C GLY A 166 -1.64 21.62 -8.22
N ARG A 167 -1.85 20.49 -7.55
CA ARG A 167 -1.98 20.44 -6.09
C ARG A 167 -0.60 20.36 -5.44
N ALA A 168 -0.25 21.32 -4.61
CA ALA A 168 0.97 21.29 -3.80
C ALA A 168 0.78 20.54 -2.47
N SER A 169 -0.46 20.44 -1.99
CA SER A 169 -0.82 19.79 -0.73
C SER A 169 -2.25 19.28 -0.74
N VAL A 170 -2.53 18.30 0.11
CA VAL A 170 -3.86 17.69 0.25
C VAL A 170 -4.23 17.50 1.72
N LEU A 171 -5.52 17.42 2.03
CA LEU A 171 -5.99 16.97 3.33
C LEU A 171 -5.95 15.45 3.36
N ALA A 172 -5.07 14.88 4.16
CA ALA A 172 -4.89 13.42 4.24
C ALA A 172 -4.62 12.97 5.67
N ARG A 173 -4.96 11.71 5.97
CA ARG A 173 -4.49 11.02 7.16
C ARG A 173 -3.07 10.54 6.91
N PRO A 174 -2.11 10.84 7.80
CA PRO A 174 -0.73 10.38 7.64
C PRO A 174 -0.62 8.87 7.84
N ARG A 175 0.52 8.30 7.49
CA ARG A 175 0.87 6.94 7.87
C ARG A 175 0.93 6.84 9.40
N PRO A 176 0.32 5.80 10.03
CA PRO A 176 0.44 5.58 11.46
C PRO A 176 1.89 5.34 11.87
N ARG A 177 2.36 6.01 12.92
CA ARG A 177 3.66 5.76 13.52
C ARG A 177 3.57 4.56 14.43
N VAL A 178 4.39 3.54 14.20
CA VAL A 178 4.38 2.28 14.96
C VAL A 178 5.72 2.05 15.62
N CYS A 179 5.71 1.79 16.92
CA CYS A 179 6.88 1.36 17.64
C CYS A 179 6.78 -0.15 17.95
N VAL A 180 7.77 -0.91 17.48
CA VAL A 180 7.84 -2.36 17.69
C VAL A 180 9.03 -2.71 18.57
N PHE A 181 8.83 -3.55 19.58
CA PHE A 181 9.91 -4.08 20.41
C PHE A 181 9.61 -5.50 20.90
N SER A 182 10.67 -6.22 21.25
CA SER A 182 10.58 -7.56 21.83
C SER A 182 11.14 -7.56 23.24
N THR A 183 10.64 -8.47 24.09
CA THR A 183 11.17 -8.69 25.42
C THR A 183 11.56 -10.15 25.62
N GLY A 184 12.61 -10.39 26.39
CA GLY A 184 13.11 -11.71 26.69
C GLY A 184 14.57 -11.70 27.10
N ASN A 185 14.88 -12.30 28.23
CA ASN A 185 16.27 -12.49 28.67
C ASN A 185 17.08 -13.42 27.76
N GLU A 186 16.39 -14.25 26.97
CA GLU A 186 16.99 -15.15 25.98
C GLU A 186 17.43 -14.41 24.71
N LEU A 187 16.96 -13.19 24.47
CA LEU A 187 17.17 -12.48 23.22
C LEU A 187 18.56 -11.87 23.13
N ALA A 188 19.21 -12.08 22.01
CA ALA A 188 20.50 -11.47 21.63
C ALA A 188 20.33 -10.71 20.31
N ALA A 189 21.08 -9.64 20.11
CA ALA A 189 21.05 -8.88 18.86
C ALA A 189 21.60 -9.77 17.71
N PRO A 190 20.99 -9.76 16.53
CA PRO A 190 21.53 -10.47 15.37
C PRO A 190 22.96 -10.04 15.05
N GLY A 191 23.79 -11.00 14.66
CA GLY A 191 25.21 -10.76 14.37
C GLY A 191 26.15 -10.80 15.60
N THR A 192 25.60 -10.85 16.83
CA THR A 192 26.41 -11.02 18.03
C THR A 192 26.67 -12.52 18.32
N PRO A 193 27.79 -12.88 18.97
CA PRO A 193 27.98 -14.24 19.43
C PRO A 193 26.86 -14.70 20.35
N ILE A 194 26.40 -15.94 20.16
CA ILE A 194 25.30 -16.51 20.92
C ILE A 194 25.81 -17.39 22.05
N ALA A 195 25.37 -17.17 23.28
CA ALA A 195 25.65 -18.03 24.41
C ALA A 195 24.59 -19.13 24.54
N ARG A 196 24.90 -20.17 25.32
CA ARG A 196 23.93 -21.25 25.65
C ARG A 196 22.68 -20.65 26.29
N GLY A 197 21.50 -21.04 25.80
CA GLY A 197 20.21 -20.55 26.30
C GLY A 197 19.77 -19.22 25.69
N ARG A 198 20.55 -18.64 24.76
CA ARG A 198 20.17 -17.41 24.03
C ARG A 198 19.74 -17.75 22.61
N ILE A 199 18.90 -16.88 22.05
CA ILE A 199 18.49 -16.91 20.63
C ILE A 199 18.61 -15.51 20.04
N TRP A 200 18.82 -15.39 18.72
CA TRP A 200 18.77 -14.09 18.08
C TRP A 200 17.35 -13.58 17.97
N GLU A 201 17.18 -12.30 18.31
CA GLU A 201 15.92 -11.60 18.20
C GLU A 201 15.51 -11.49 16.73
N SER A 202 14.31 -11.92 16.39
CA SER A 202 13.79 -11.91 15.01
C SER A 202 12.43 -11.24 14.88
N ASN A 203 11.63 -11.22 15.96
CA ASN A 203 10.24 -10.81 15.90
C ASN A 203 10.08 -9.33 15.59
N SER A 204 10.84 -8.45 16.24
CA SER A 204 10.72 -7.02 15.99
C SER A 204 11.13 -6.64 14.56
N PHE A 205 12.10 -7.34 13.96
CA PHE A 205 12.45 -7.15 12.54
C PHE A 205 11.29 -7.52 11.62
N MET A 206 10.72 -8.72 11.83
CA MET A 206 9.60 -9.24 11.06
C MET A 206 8.36 -8.35 11.21
N LEU A 207 7.98 -8.00 12.44
CA LEU A 207 6.78 -7.22 12.73
C LEU A 207 6.88 -5.77 12.25
N ALA A 208 8.05 -5.13 12.40
CA ALA A 208 8.25 -3.77 11.87
C ALA A 208 8.24 -3.76 10.33
N SER A 209 8.81 -4.79 9.68
CA SER A 209 8.71 -4.93 8.23
C SER A 209 7.25 -5.12 7.80
N ALA A 210 6.49 -5.99 8.47
CA ALA A 210 5.08 -6.21 8.19
C ALA A 210 4.23 -4.94 8.41
N ALA A 211 4.56 -4.13 9.43
CA ALA A 211 3.88 -2.85 9.67
C ALA A 211 4.16 -1.83 8.55
N ARG A 212 5.39 -1.77 8.03
CA ARG A 212 5.71 -0.92 6.86
C ARG A 212 4.97 -1.37 5.61
N GLN A 213 4.89 -2.68 5.34
CA GLN A 213 4.09 -3.22 4.23
C GLN A 213 2.60 -2.88 4.40
N ALA A 214 2.08 -2.90 5.64
CA ALA A 214 0.71 -2.47 5.93
C ALA A 214 0.49 -0.95 5.83
N GLY A 215 1.53 -0.17 5.47
CA GLY A 215 1.46 1.27 5.23
C GLY A 215 1.74 2.14 6.43
N ALA A 216 2.33 1.59 7.49
CA ALA A 216 2.76 2.37 8.65
C ALA A 216 4.19 2.94 8.47
N ASP A 217 4.49 3.99 9.21
CA ASP A 217 5.85 4.40 9.52
C ASP A 217 6.30 3.65 10.78
N ALA A 218 6.99 2.52 10.57
CA ALA A 218 7.30 1.60 11.66
C ALA A 218 8.79 1.57 11.98
N GLY A 219 9.08 1.92 13.23
CA GLY A 219 10.39 1.84 13.85
C GLY A 219 10.51 0.67 14.83
N ARG A 220 11.75 0.24 15.08
CA ARG A 220 12.10 -0.75 16.11
C ARG A 220 12.82 -0.10 17.27
N ARG A 221 12.58 -0.63 18.47
CA ARG A 221 13.47 -0.41 19.63
C ARG A 221 14.29 -1.68 19.89
N PRO A 222 15.47 -1.56 20.49
CA PRO A 222 16.21 -2.73 20.97
C PRO A 222 15.34 -3.59 21.91
N SER A 223 15.61 -4.89 21.94
CA SER A 223 14.96 -5.77 22.92
C SER A 223 15.37 -5.38 24.34
N VAL A 224 14.40 -5.44 25.26
CA VAL A 224 14.64 -5.21 26.68
C VAL A 224 14.61 -6.52 27.45
N PRO A 225 15.37 -6.66 28.56
CA PRO A 225 15.26 -7.78 29.48
C PRO A 225 13.83 -7.95 30.02
N ASP A 226 13.57 -9.13 30.61
CA ASP A 226 12.33 -9.41 31.34
C ASP A 226 12.33 -8.70 32.72
N ASP A 227 12.41 -7.38 32.68
CA ASP A 227 12.37 -6.48 33.83
C ASP A 227 11.16 -5.55 33.68
N PRO A 228 10.14 -5.65 34.53
CA PRO A 228 8.92 -4.86 34.40
C PRO A 228 9.13 -3.35 34.44
N ASP A 229 10.14 -2.85 35.14
CA ASP A 229 10.40 -1.41 35.24
C ASP A 229 11.04 -0.88 33.96
N GLN A 230 11.97 -1.65 33.34
CA GLN A 230 12.55 -1.30 32.05
C GLN A 230 11.51 -1.37 30.92
N VAL A 231 10.65 -2.39 30.94
CA VAL A 231 9.55 -2.51 29.98
C VAL A 231 8.58 -1.35 30.10
N LEU A 232 8.20 -0.96 31.34
CA LEU A 232 7.31 0.18 31.59
C LEU A 232 7.91 1.48 31.08
N ALA A 233 9.18 1.75 31.41
CA ALA A 233 9.87 2.97 30.96
C ALA A 233 9.94 3.06 29.42
N LEU A 234 10.20 1.93 28.73
CA LEU A 234 10.19 1.88 27.26
C LEU A 234 8.79 2.16 26.70
N ILE A 235 7.74 1.59 27.30
CA ILE A 235 6.36 1.82 26.89
C ILE A 235 5.97 3.28 27.04
N GLU A 236 6.30 3.90 28.18
CA GLU A 236 6.01 5.32 28.44
C GLU A 236 6.74 6.26 27.47
N ASP A 237 8.03 6.00 27.19
CA ASP A 237 8.79 6.76 26.18
C ASP A 237 8.18 6.61 24.78
N ALA A 238 7.83 5.39 24.39
CA ALA A 238 7.31 5.09 23.06
C ALA A 238 5.87 5.60 22.85
N ALA A 239 5.03 5.61 23.90
CA ALA A 239 3.62 6.01 23.81
C ALA A 239 3.44 7.48 23.40
N GLY A 240 4.38 8.37 23.78
CA GLY A 240 4.35 9.78 23.35
C GLY A 240 4.78 10.01 21.89
N LEU A 241 5.37 9.01 21.23
CA LEU A 241 5.96 9.14 19.90
C LEU A 241 5.26 8.31 18.83
N ALA A 242 4.45 7.33 19.21
CA ALA A 242 3.78 6.40 18.32
C ALA A 242 2.26 6.50 18.39
N ASP A 243 1.60 6.13 17.31
CA ASP A 243 0.14 6.01 17.22
C ASP A 243 -0.33 4.58 17.53
N LEU A 244 0.62 3.63 17.57
CA LEU A 244 0.41 2.23 17.96
C LEU A 244 1.70 1.61 18.48
N LEU A 245 1.62 0.90 19.60
CA LEU A 245 2.71 0.06 20.12
C LEU A 245 2.44 -1.41 19.83
N VAL A 246 3.47 -2.14 19.43
CA VAL A 246 3.42 -3.58 19.20
C VAL A 246 4.56 -4.25 19.97
N THR A 247 4.24 -5.14 20.90
CA THR A 247 5.25 -5.93 21.60
C THR A 247 5.18 -7.39 21.21
N SER A 248 6.30 -8.08 21.29
CA SER A 248 6.37 -9.53 21.14
C SER A 248 7.17 -10.13 22.27
N GLY A 249 6.63 -11.20 22.87
CA GLY A 249 7.13 -11.81 24.09
C GLY A 249 6.44 -11.28 25.33
N GLY A 250 6.72 -11.91 26.46
CA GLY A 250 6.21 -11.47 27.76
C GLY A 250 4.69 -11.56 27.95
N VAL A 251 3.97 -12.44 27.22
CA VAL A 251 2.50 -12.60 27.33
C VAL A 251 2.06 -14.05 27.58
N SER A 252 2.98 -14.90 28.04
CA SER A 252 2.64 -16.29 28.30
C SER A 252 1.68 -16.40 29.52
N MET A 253 0.74 -17.35 29.45
CA MET A 253 -0.31 -17.46 30.46
C MET A 253 0.09 -18.29 31.70
N GLY A 254 1.35 -18.75 31.77
CA GLY A 254 1.81 -19.68 32.80
C GLY A 254 3.13 -19.32 33.50
N GLY A 255 3.76 -18.18 33.15
CA GLY A 255 5.04 -17.79 33.72
C GLY A 255 4.88 -16.72 34.83
N GLU A 256 5.45 -16.98 36.01
CA GLU A 256 5.57 -15.95 37.08
C GLU A 256 6.54 -14.81 36.68
N HIS A 257 7.23 -14.94 35.53
CA HIS A 257 8.28 -14.02 35.07
C HIS A 257 7.89 -13.27 33.78
N ASP A 258 6.61 -12.97 33.58
CA ASP A 258 6.13 -12.28 32.38
C ASP A 258 6.23 -10.75 32.56
N ALA A 259 7.37 -10.17 32.21
CA ALA A 259 7.70 -8.78 32.49
C ALA A 259 6.73 -7.79 31.81
N VAL A 260 6.32 -8.06 30.55
CA VAL A 260 5.35 -7.21 29.84
C VAL A 260 4.01 -7.25 30.56
N LYS A 261 3.56 -8.44 30.91
CA LYS A 261 2.31 -8.61 31.63
C LYS A 261 2.34 -7.92 32.99
N ALA A 262 3.43 -8.11 33.76
CA ALA A 262 3.60 -7.46 35.05
C ALA A 262 3.65 -5.91 34.92
N ALA A 263 4.38 -5.38 33.95
CA ALA A 263 4.44 -3.94 33.68
C ALA A 263 3.07 -3.38 33.31
N LEU A 264 2.36 -4.01 32.36
CA LEU A 264 1.07 -3.53 31.87
C LEU A 264 -0.09 -3.75 32.88
N GLN A 265 0.00 -4.78 33.72
CA GLN A 265 -0.96 -4.97 34.83
C GLN A 265 -0.90 -3.85 35.85
N ARG A 266 0.27 -3.26 36.10
CA ARG A 266 0.42 -2.07 36.99
C ARG A 266 -0.35 -0.87 36.45
N LEU A 267 -0.46 -0.72 35.14
CA LEU A 267 -1.23 0.36 34.50
C LEU A 267 -2.75 0.11 34.55
N GLY A 268 -3.18 -1.15 34.67
CA GLY A 268 -4.59 -1.53 34.74
C GLY A 268 -5.42 -1.32 33.46
N THR A 269 -4.79 -0.86 32.39
CA THR A 269 -5.45 -0.46 31.13
C THR A 269 -5.35 -1.50 30.03
N VAL A 270 -4.52 -2.53 30.21
CA VAL A 270 -4.29 -3.59 29.23
C VAL A 270 -4.88 -4.90 29.73
N ARG A 271 -5.66 -5.56 28.87
CA ARG A 271 -6.31 -6.83 29.14
C ARG A 271 -5.62 -7.95 28.40
N PHE A 272 -5.26 -9.02 29.13
CA PHE A 272 -4.70 -10.25 28.58
C PHE A 272 -5.79 -11.29 28.38
N ARG A 273 -5.84 -11.89 27.20
CA ARG A 273 -6.92 -12.78 26.77
C ARG A 273 -6.37 -14.10 26.22
N LYS A 274 -7.20 -15.15 26.33
CA LYS A 274 -7.02 -16.41 25.59
C LYS A 274 -7.97 -16.39 24.40
N VAL A 275 -7.42 -16.18 23.20
CA VAL A 275 -8.19 -16.22 21.96
C VAL A 275 -8.23 -17.66 21.43
N ALA A 276 -9.38 -18.10 20.95
CA ALA A 276 -9.60 -19.45 20.41
C ALA A 276 -8.96 -19.63 19.03
N MET A 277 -7.63 -19.51 18.97
CA MET A 277 -6.85 -19.63 17.74
C MET A 277 -5.61 -20.51 17.92
N GLN A 278 -5.05 -20.98 16.80
CA GLN A 278 -3.77 -21.65 16.72
C GLN A 278 -3.05 -21.33 15.41
N PRO A 279 -1.78 -20.86 15.47
CA PRO A 279 -1.03 -20.50 16.69
C PRO A 279 -1.48 -19.14 17.25
N GLY A 280 -1.01 -18.76 18.45
CA GLY A 280 -1.17 -17.41 18.97
C GLY A 280 -2.29 -17.22 20.00
N MET A 281 -2.66 -18.23 20.77
CA MET A 281 -3.73 -18.17 21.77
C MET A 281 -3.59 -17.00 22.79
N PRO A 282 -2.41 -16.73 23.43
CA PRO A 282 -2.28 -15.61 24.36
C PRO A 282 -2.13 -14.29 23.58
N GLN A 283 -2.94 -13.31 23.95
CA GLN A 283 -2.97 -11.97 23.37
C GLN A 283 -3.16 -10.93 24.46
N GLY A 284 -2.72 -9.69 24.21
CA GLY A 284 -3.06 -8.57 25.07
C GLY A 284 -3.34 -7.32 24.25
N PHE A 285 -4.32 -6.55 24.72
CA PHE A 285 -4.72 -5.29 24.11
C PHE A 285 -5.17 -4.29 25.17
N GLY A 286 -4.88 -3.02 24.92
CA GLY A 286 -5.32 -1.90 25.75
C GLY A 286 -4.73 -0.60 25.27
N VAL A 287 -4.70 0.39 26.17
CA VAL A 287 -4.13 1.72 25.89
C VAL A 287 -3.13 2.09 26.97
N VAL A 288 -2.10 2.87 26.61
CA VAL A 288 -1.02 3.28 27.51
C VAL A 288 -0.69 4.76 27.33
N GLY A 289 -0.03 5.35 28.33
CA GLY A 289 0.35 6.75 28.31
C GLY A 289 -0.84 7.72 28.42
N LYS A 290 -0.52 9.01 28.51
CA LYS A 290 -1.52 10.09 28.68
C LYS A 290 -2.41 10.28 27.45
N ASP A 291 -1.92 9.93 26.27
CA ASP A 291 -2.63 10.08 25.00
C ASP A 291 -3.46 8.86 24.64
N SER A 292 -3.56 7.88 25.56
CA SER A 292 -4.28 6.61 25.36
C SER A 292 -3.82 5.85 24.10
N THR A 293 -2.50 5.80 23.89
CA THR A 293 -1.89 5.11 22.73
C THR A 293 -2.23 3.62 22.78
N PRO A 294 -2.84 3.04 21.74
CA PRO A 294 -3.12 1.62 21.67
C PRO A 294 -1.84 0.78 21.75
N ILE A 295 -1.91 -0.35 22.46
CA ILE A 295 -0.85 -1.34 22.52
C ILE A 295 -1.40 -2.73 22.27
N LEU A 296 -0.77 -3.46 21.33
CA LEU A 296 -1.01 -4.89 21.11
C LEU A 296 0.21 -5.68 21.56
N THR A 297 -0.03 -6.66 22.41
CA THR A 297 1.02 -7.55 22.91
C THR A 297 0.85 -8.93 22.31
N LEU A 298 1.83 -9.36 21.55
CA LEU A 298 1.81 -10.57 20.73
C LEU A 298 2.64 -11.69 21.37
N PRO A 299 2.35 -12.97 21.05
CA PRO A 299 3.14 -14.09 21.52
C PRO A 299 4.64 -14.00 21.13
N GLY A 300 5.51 -14.61 21.94
CA GLY A 300 6.96 -14.66 21.68
C GLY A 300 7.36 -15.61 20.53
N ASN A 301 6.59 -16.67 20.27
CA ASN A 301 6.87 -17.55 19.13
C ASN A 301 6.66 -16.84 17.79
N PRO A 302 7.61 -16.88 16.84
CA PRO A 302 7.61 -16.03 15.65
C PRO A 302 6.40 -16.24 14.74
N VAL A 303 5.98 -17.49 14.53
CA VAL A 303 4.78 -17.76 13.71
C VAL A 303 3.52 -17.25 14.39
N SER A 304 3.44 -17.40 15.72
CA SER A 304 2.31 -16.86 16.50
C SER A 304 2.26 -15.34 16.42
N ALA A 305 3.41 -14.67 16.55
CA ALA A 305 3.52 -13.22 16.44
C ALA A 305 3.07 -12.72 15.07
N PHE A 306 3.55 -13.37 13.99
CA PHE A 306 3.19 -13.00 12.62
C PHE A 306 1.70 -13.22 12.31
N VAL A 307 1.14 -14.37 12.69
CA VAL A 307 -0.29 -14.65 12.51
C VAL A 307 -1.13 -13.64 13.30
N SER A 308 -0.76 -13.35 14.56
CA SER A 308 -1.44 -12.32 15.36
C SER A 308 -1.32 -10.94 14.75
N PHE A 309 -0.17 -10.60 14.17
CA PHE A 309 0.01 -9.35 13.43
C PHE A 309 -1.00 -9.25 12.27
N ARG A 310 -1.08 -10.29 11.43
CA ARG A 310 -2.00 -10.33 10.27
C ARG A 310 -3.46 -10.17 10.69
N LEU A 311 -3.85 -10.80 11.80
CA LEU A 311 -5.24 -10.85 12.25
C LEU A 311 -5.67 -9.62 13.06
N PHE A 312 -4.76 -8.98 13.78
CA PHE A 312 -5.12 -7.95 14.77
C PHE A 312 -4.39 -6.62 14.54
N VAL A 313 -3.07 -6.64 14.28
CA VAL A 313 -2.31 -5.40 14.12
C VAL A 313 -2.58 -4.76 12.77
N ARG A 314 -2.60 -5.54 11.69
CA ARG A 314 -2.87 -5.01 10.34
C ARG A 314 -4.26 -4.36 10.24
N PRO A 315 -5.37 -4.98 10.71
CA PRO A 315 -6.66 -4.30 10.78
C PRO A 315 -6.65 -3.04 11.64
N ALA A 316 -5.95 -3.07 12.79
CA ALA A 316 -5.78 -1.92 13.65
C ALA A 316 -5.08 -0.74 12.93
N LEU A 317 -4.04 -1.02 12.14
CA LEU A 317 -3.35 -0.02 11.33
C LEU A 317 -4.26 0.58 10.26
N ARG A 318 -5.09 -0.22 9.61
CA ARG A 318 -6.09 0.25 8.65
C ARG A 318 -7.16 1.13 9.29
N ALA A 319 -7.62 0.73 10.48
CA ALA A 319 -8.53 1.55 11.25
C ALA A 319 -7.93 2.91 11.62
N LEU A 320 -6.64 2.96 12.01
CA LEU A 320 -5.91 4.22 12.24
C LEU A 320 -5.82 5.07 10.97
N GLN A 321 -5.66 4.45 9.81
CA GLN A 321 -5.66 5.13 8.51
C GLN A 321 -7.05 5.59 8.07
N GLY A 322 -8.11 5.13 8.76
CA GLY A 322 -9.51 5.45 8.39
C GLY A 322 -9.96 4.76 7.10
N THR A 323 -9.32 3.63 6.73
CA THR A 323 -9.78 2.81 5.64
C THR A 323 -10.69 1.71 6.17
N THR A 324 -11.85 1.52 5.53
CA THR A 324 -12.77 0.41 5.81
C THR A 324 -12.45 -0.82 4.96
N ASP A 325 -11.56 -0.66 4.00
CA ASP A 325 -11.14 -1.72 3.08
C ASP A 325 -10.16 -2.67 3.79
N ASP A 326 -10.71 -3.49 4.68
CA ASP A 326 -9.99 -4.53 5.43
C ASP A 326 -10.06 -5.89 4.70
N HIS A 327 -10.18 -5.89 3.40
CA HIS A 327 -10.13 -7.13 2.68
C HIS A 327 -8.70 -7.70 2.79
N GLN A 328 -8.47 -8.47 3.89
CA GLN A 328 -7.50 -9.53 3.77
C GLN A 328 -7.86 -10.26 2.49
N ARG A 329 -6.95 -10.31 1.53
CA ARG A 329 -7.20 -11.07 0.30
C ARG A 329 -7.42 -12.52 0.69
N THR A 330 -8.68 -12.88 0.92
CA THR A 330 -9.10 -14.25 1.12
C THR A 330 -9.45 -14.83 -0.23
N ALA A 331 -9.05 -16.06 -0.45
CA ALA A 331 -9.41 -16.86 -1.59
C ALA A 331 -9.92 -18.23 -1.10
N ARG A 332 -10.46 -19.02 -1.99
CA ARG A 332 -10.80 -20.42 -1.72
C ARG A 332 -9.93 -21.27 -2.62
N ALA A 333 -9.25 -22.25 -2.01
CA ALA A 333 -8.35 -23.14 -2.74
C ALA A 333 -8.56 -24.60 -2.32
N VAL A 334 -8.31 -25.52 -3.24
CA VAL A 334 -8.42 -26.97 -3.03
C VAL A 334 -7.14 -27.46 -2.35
N LEU A 335 -7.29 -28.22 -1.26
CA LEU A 335 -6.16 -28.83 -0.55
C LEU A 335 -5.53 -29.95 -1.37
N THR A 336 -4.22 -29.89 -1.58
CA THR A 336 -3.48 -30.97 -2.26
C THR A 336 -3.05 -32.10 -1.32
N ALA A 337 -3.18 -31.90 0.00
CA ALA A 337 -2.86 -32.90 1.02
C ALA A 337 -3.75 -32.71 2.26
N PRO A 338 -3.98 -33.78 3.06
CA PRO A 338 -4.80 -33.67 4.25
C PRO A 338 -4.10 -32.86 5.35
N LEU A 339 -4.92 -32.27 6.23
CA LEU A 339 -4.43 -31.54 7.40
C LEU A 339 -5.29 -31.84 8.65
N ARG A 340 -4.74 -31.50 9.83
CA ARG A 340 -5.45 -31.61 11.12
C ARG A 340 -5.41 -30.29 11.88
N SER A 341 -6.47 -30.05 12.64
CA SER A 341 -6.67 -28.87 13.49
C SER A 341 -7.15 -29.30 14.88
N PRO A 342 -6.76 -28.64 15.96
CA PRO A 342 -7.31 -28.91 17.28
C PRO A 342 -8.76 -28.43 17.38
N THR A 343 -9.57 -29.16 18.12
CA THR A 343 -10.96 -28.81 18.40
C THR A 343 -11.07 -27.47 19.14
N GLY A 344 -12.06 -26.66 18.76
CA GLY A 344 -12.44 -25.44 19.46
C GLY A 344 -11.48 -24.25 19.24
N LYS A 345 -10.62 -24.32 18.22
CA LYS A 345 -9.72 -23.23 17.84
C LYS A 345 -9.71 -23.04 16.33
N ARG A 346 -9.80 -21.80 15.88
CA ARG A 346 -9.52 -21.46 14.48
C ARG A 346 -8.03 -21.60 14.22
N SER A 347 -7.67 -22.47 13.27
CA SER A 347 -6.26 -22.69 12.92
C SER A 347 -5.86 -21.94 11.67
N PHE A 348 -4.65 -21.40 11.71
CA PHE A 348 -4.00 -20.67 10.62
C PHE A 348 -2.73 -21.43 10.25
N LEU A 349 -2.85 -22.33 9.29
CA LEU A 349 -1.79 -23.25 8.89
C LEU A 349 -1.06 -22.70 7.67
N ARG A 350 0.25 -22.88 7.64
CA ARG A 350 1.09 -22.43 6.52
C ARG A 350 0.88 -23.30 5.29
N GLY A 351 0.71 -22.66 4.14
CA GLY A 351 0.57 -23.32 2.86
C GLY A 351 1.28 -22.57 1.74
N VAL A 352 1.45 -23.27 0.62
CA VAL A 352 1.87 -22.69 -0.66
C VAL A 352 0.67 -22.73 -1.59
N LEU A 353 0.13 -21.56 -1.88
CA LEU A 353 -0.92 -21.34 -2.86
C LEU A 353 -0.29 -21.35 -4.26
N GLY A 354 -0.88 -22.10 -5.18
CA GLY A 354 -0.45 -22.15 -6.58
C GLY A 354 -0.64 -20.83 -7.31
N ASN A 355 0.06 -20.63 -8.42
CA ASN A 355 0.05 -19.38 -9.18
C ASN A 355 -1.33 -19.00 -9.73
N ASP A 356 -2.20 -19.98 -9.96
CA ASP A 356 -3.58 -19.80 -10.41
C ASP A 356 -4.58 -19.58 -9.26
N ASN A 357 -4.11 -19.61 -8.01
CA ASN A 357 -4.88 -19.51 -6.77
C ASN A 357 -5.98 -20.59 -6.61
N THR A 358 -5.90 -21.70 -7.32
CA THR A 358 -6.92 -22.77 -7.29
C THR A 358 -6.57 -23.87 -6.27
N GLU A 359 -5.29 -24.13 -6.06
CA GLU A 359 -4.79 -25.19 -5.18
C GLU A 359 -3.85 -24.66 -4.10
N ILE A 360 -3.91 -25.28 -2.91
CA ILE A 360 -2.99 -24.96 -1.82
C ILE A 360 -2.39 -26.24 -1.23
N THR A 361 -1.07 -26.24 -1.11
CA THR A 361 -0.30 -27.32 -0.51
C THR A 361 0.04 -26.96 0.95
N PRO A 362 -0.49 -27.70 1.94
CA PRO A 362 -0.09 -27.50 3.34
C PRO A 362 1.42 -27.80 3.51
N LEU A 363 2.15 -26.90 4.16
CA LEU A 363 3.55 -27.14 4.46
C LEU A 363 3.71 -28.10 5.64
N SER A 364 4.76 -28.93 5.60
CA SER A 364 5.24 -29.62 6.80
C SER A 364 5.81 -28.61 7.81
N GLY A 365 5.71 -28.92 9.11
CA GLY A 365 6.25 -28.03 10.12
C GLY A 365 5.29 -26.91 10.50
N GLN A 366 4.16 -27.26 11.16
CA GLN A 366 3.14 -26.32 11.61
C GLN A 366 3.35 -25.81 13.05
N ALA A 367 4.49 -26.10 13.70
CA ALA A 367 4.76 -25.61 15.04
C ALA A 367 5.04 -24.10 15.06
N SER A 368 4.66 -23.43 16.14
CA SER A 368 4.69 -21.96 16.25
C SER A 368 6.08 -21.32 16.26
N HIS A 369 7.13 -22.10 16.47
CA HIS A 369 8.54 -21.67 16.46
C HIS A 369 9.21 -21.85 15.08
N GLN A 370 8.56 -22.49 14.11
CA GLN A 370 9.18 -22.87 12.83
C GLN A 370 9.11 -21.72 11.81
N LEU A 371 9.94 -20.70 12.00
CA LEU A 371 10.02 -19.52 11.16
C LEU A 371 10.44 -19.85 9.71
N ALA A 372 11.33 -20.84 9.52
CA ALA A 372 11.75 -21.25 8.18
C ALA A 372 10.59 -21.83 7.33
N ALA A 373 9.60 -22.46 7.97
CA ALA A 373 8.40 -22.92 7.28
C ALA A 373 7.48 -21.73 6.92
N LEU A 374 7.41 -20.70 7.78
CA LEU A 374 6.66 -19.47 7.47
C LEU A 374 7.30 -18.71 6.28
N ALA A 375 8.62 -18.64 6.22
CA ALA A 375 9.33 -17.96 5.13
C ALA A 375 9.12 -18.62 3.74
N ARG A 376 8.67 -19.86 3.70
CA ARG A 376 8.33 -20.59 2.46
C ARG A 376 6.85 -20.54 2.11
N ALA A 377 6.02 -20.08 3.04
CA ALA A 377 4.58 -19.94 2.82
C ALA A 377 4.27 -18.64 2.11
N ASN A 378 3.32 -18.66 1.19
CA ASN A 378 2.69 -17.48 0.61
C ASN A 378 1.22 -17.33 1.01
N ALA A 379 0.68 -18.28 1.79
CA ALA A 379 -0.69 -18.22 2.30
C ALA A 379 -0.84 -18.91 3.67
N LEU A 380 -1.89 -18.51 4.40
CA LEU A 380 -2.40 -19.19 5.59
C LEU A 380 -3.71 -19.91 5.23
N ILE A 381 -3.77 -21.20 5.49
CA ILE A 381 -5.00 -22.00 5.40
C ILE A 381 -5.80 -21.76 6.66
N VAL A 382 -7.04 -21.32 6.52
CA VAL A 382 -7.95 -21.08 7.65
C VAL A 382 -8.79 -22.33 7.88
N VAL A 383 -8.67 -22.92 9.07
CA VAL A 383 -9.50 -24.06 9.49
C VAL A 383 -10.43 -23.60 10.60
N PRO A 384 -11.75 -23.63 10.38
CA PRO A 384 -12.74 -23.19 11.37
C PRO A 384 -12.66 -23.99 12.69
N GLU A 385 -13.16 -23.41 13.77
CA GLU A 385 -13.07 -23.92 15.15
C GLU A 385 -13.68 -25.31 15.33
N GLN A 386 -14.71 -25.64 14.57
CA GLN A 386 -15.44 -26.92 14.61
C GLN A 386 -14.82 -28.01 13.74
N VAL A 387 -13.87 -27.66 12.86
CA VAL A 387 -13.23 -28.59 11.93
C VAL A 387 -11.93 -29.11 12.52
N ILE A 388 -11.84 -30.45 12.69
CA ILE A 388 -10.65 -31.10 13.26
C ILE A 388 -9.73 -31.73 12.22
N SER A 389 -10.22 -31.91 11.01
CA SER A 389 -9.42 -32.39 9.87
C SER A 389 -10.06 -31.99 8.55
N MET A 390 -9.26 -31.82 7.54
CA MET A 390 -9.66 -31.66 6.14
C MET A 390 -8.89 -32.66 5.29
N GLN A 391 -9.51 -33.17 4.24
CA GLN A 391 -8.92 -34.15 3.35
C GLN A 391 -8.33 -33.48 2.10
N GLN A 392 -7.49 -34.21 1.37
CA GLN A 392 -7.13 -33.81 0.02
C GLN A 392 -8.40 -33.69 -0.85
N GLY A 393 -8.51 -32.59 -1.61
CA GLY A 393 -9.69 -32.26 -2.40
C GLY A 393 -10.72 -31.37 -1.70
N ASP A 394 -10.63 -31.20 -0.37
CA ASP A 394 -11.49 -30.25 0.33
C ASP A 394 -11.13 -28.80 -0.03
N VAL A 395 -12.14 -27.92 -0.04
CA VAL A 395 -11.96 -26.48 -0.30
C VAL A 395 -11.75 -25.75 1.03
N ALA A 396 -10.61 -25.11 1.17
CA ALA A 396 -10.28 -24.28 2.33
C ALA A 396 -10.33 -22.78 1.98
N GLU A 397 -10.69 -21.95 2.96
CA GLU A 397 -10.42 -20.53 2.92
C GLU A 397 -8.92 -20.29 3.15
N VAL A 398 -8.33 -19.38 2.39
CA VAL A 398 -6.92 -19.03 2.49
C VAL A 398 -6.73 -17.52 2.57
N ILE A 399 -5.78 -17.07 3.39
CA ILE A 399 -5.34 -15.68 3.49
C ILE A 399 -4.01 -15.57 2.76
N SER A 400 -3.93 -14.78 1.68
CA SER A 400 -2.67 -14.49 1.01
C SER A 400 -1.71 -13.75 1.95
N LEU A 401 -0.44 -14.12 1.89
CA LEU A 401 0.65 -13.41 2.59
C LEU A 401 1.35 -12.40 1.65
N ASP A 402 1.15 -12.53 0.36
CA ASP A 402 1.60 -11.59 -0.67
C ASP A 402 0.57 -10.45 -0.74
N ASP A 403 0.98 -9.25 -0.34
CA ASP A 403 0.16 -8.03 -0.37
C ASP A 403 0.41 -7.22 -1.64
#